data_0c5b51d2b692aa1fbb38ad20e47d55e7
#
_entry.id   0c5b51d2b692aa1fbb38ad20e47d55e7
#
_cell.length_a   1.000
_cell.length_b   1.000
_cell.length_c   1.000
_cell.angle_alpha   90.00
_cell.angle_beta   90.00
_cell.angle_gamma   90.00
#
_symmetry.space_group_name_H-M   'P 1'
#
loop_
_entity.id
_entity.type
_entity.pdbx_description
1 polymer ?
#
loop_
_entity_poly.entity_id
_entity_poly.type
_entity_poly.pdbx_seq_one_letter_code
_entity_poly.pdbx_strand_id
1 'polypeptide(L)'
;MMARKPLAALAVATGMLISHAAGAQTLLQRNVSIRLALTIAKTALAECGDHVSVAIVDRTGRLKVFLQGDNAAPHNIELARRKAYTSQTFGRTSLEWAQRTESSNISGQRMLTDVITQQGGVPIKFGDETIGGVGLSGAPNGGQQEEACAKAGADQLKP
;
A
#
# COMPACT_ATOMS: atom_id res chain seq x y z
N MET A 1 38.62 25.84 -80.34
CA MET A 1 37.43 25.07 -79.95
C MET A 1 37.73 24.43 -78.59
N MET A 2 37.40 25.11 -77.46
CA MET A 2 37.78 24.71 -76.10
C MET A 2 36.51 24.07 -75.43
N ALA A 3 36.59 22.80 -75.12
CA ALA A 3 35.51 22.07 -74.45
C ALA A 3 35.54 22.35 -72.93
N ARG A 4 34.49 22.93 -72.39
CA ARG A 4 34.30 23.13 -70.94
C ARG A 4 33.74 21.86 -70.32
N LYS A 5 34.41 21.29 -69.29
CA LYS A 5 33.93 20.19 -68.49
C LYS A 5 32.97 20.72 -67.42
N PRO A 6 31.82 20.02 -67.14
CA PRO A 6 30.94 20.46 -66.10
C PRO A 6 31.49 19.99 -64.72
N LEU A 7 31.51 20.92 -63.75
CA LEU A 7 31.74 20.61 -62.33
C LEU A 7 30.48 19.91 -61.77
N ALA A 8 30.65 18.69 -61.26
CA ALA A 8 29.62 18.00 -60.50
C ALA A 8 29.64 18.57 -59.05
N ALA A 9 28.52 19.19 -58.64
CA ALA A 9 28.31 19.64 -57.26
C ALA A 9 27.94 18.44 -56.39
N LEU A 10 28.78 18.12 -55.41
CA LEU A 10 28.56 17.10 -54.41
C LEU A 10 27.67 17.69 -53.31
N ALA A 11 26.40 17.31 -53.29
CA ALA A 11 25.45 17.66 -52.22
C ALA A 11 25.74 16.80 -50.99
N VAL A 12 26.30 17.41 -49.94
CA VAL A 12 26.45 16.77 -48.62
C VAL A 12 25.11 16.85 -47.88
N ALA A 13 24.39 15.75 -47.84
CA ALA A 13 23.16 15.62 -47.01
C ALA A 13 23.56 15.48 -45.53
N THR A 14 23.45 16.60 -44.80
CA THR A 14 23.62 16.59 -43.33
C THR A 14 22.40 15.97 -42.70
N GLY A 15 22.47 14.67 -42.38
CA GLY A 15 21.43 13.95 -41.60
C GLY A 15 21.40 14.51 -40.19
N MET A 16 20.34 15.26 -39.84
CA MET A 16 20.03 15.60 -38.45
C MET A 16 19.63 14.32 -37.72
N LEU A 17 20.50 13.82 -36.85
CA LEU A 17 20.16 12.80 -35.86
C LEU A 17 19.26 13.46 -34.83
N ILE A 18 17.94 13.26 -34.98
CA ILE A 18 16.97 13.62 -33.96
C ILE A 18 17.15 12.60 -32.79
N SER A 19 17.94 12.99 -31.78
CA SER A 19 18.03 12.28 -30.54
C SER A 19 16.64 12.36 -29.88
N HIS A 20 15.86 11.29 -29.97
CA HIS A 20 14.69 11.13 -29.11
C HIS A 20 15.21 10.96 -27.68
N ALA A 21 15.13 12.04 -26.89
CA ALA A 21 15.31 11.94 -25.46
C ALA A 21 14.20 10.99 -24.95
N ALA A 22 14.58 9.77 -24.60
CA ALA A 22 13.70 8.87 -23.88
C ALA A 22 13.40 9.54 -22.53
N GLY A 23 12.29 10.29 -22.48
CA GLY A 23 11.80 10.86 -21.24
C GLY A 23 11.60 9.72 -20.24
N ALA A 24 12.32 9.76 -19.10
CA ALA A 24 12.11 8.79 -18.03
C ALA A 24 10.63 8.82 -17.64
N GLN A 25 9.93 7.70 -17.88
CA GLN A 25 8.53 7.56 -17.49
C GLN A 25 8.49 7.38 -15.97
N THR A 26 8.31 8.50 -15.26
CA THR A 26 8.15 8.49 -13.80
C THR A 26 6.67 8.33 -13.44
N LEU A 27 6.38 7.41 -12.53
CA LEU A 27 5.04 7.19 -12.00
C LEU A 27 4.91 7.94 -10.66
N LEU A 28 3.99 8.90 -10.58
CA LEU A 28 3.60 9.55 -9.34
C LEU A 28 2.43 8.78 -8.72
N GLN A 29 2.62 8.27 -7.51
CA GLN A 29 1.59 7.54 -6.76
C GLN A 29 1.40 8.15 -5.38
N ARG A 30 0.13 8.23 -4.94
CA ARG A 30 -0.17 8.59 -3.56
C ARG A 30 0.28 7.48 -2.63
N ASN A 31 0.79 7.86 -1.48
CA ASN A 31 1.23 6.94 -0.44
C ASN A 31 0.94 7.53 0.94
N VAL A 32 0.77 6.69 1.96
CA VAL A 32 0.62 7.14 3.33
C VAL A 32 1.94 7.78 3.81
N SER A 33 1.89 9.06 4.24
CA SER A 33 3.04 9.73 4.82
C SER A 33 3.31 9.22 6.24
N ILE A 34 4.55 9.38 6.73
CA ILE A 34 4.87 8.98 8.11
C ILE A 34 4.03 9.75 9.15
N ARG A 35 3.72 11.02 8.89
CA ARG A 35 2.88 11.84 9.76
C ARG A 35 1.46 11.28 9.85
N LEU A 36 0.84 10.98 8.70
CA LEU A 36 -0.47 10.37 8.65
C LEU A 36 -0.48 8.99 9.30
N ALA A 37 0.52 8.15 9.01
CA ALA A 37 0.65 6.82 9.60
C ALA A 37 0.73 6.86 11.12
N LEU A 38 1.49 7.81 11.69
CA LEU A 38 1.56 8.02 13.13
C LEU A 38 0.22 8.49 13.73
N THR A 39 -0.49 9.39 13.04
CA THR A 39 -1.82 9.84 13.48
C THR A 39 -2.80 8.66 13.52
N ILE A 40 -2.87 7.89 12.44
CA ILE A 40 -3.73 6.69 12.34
C ILE A 40 -3.39 5.70 13.46
N ALA A 41 -2.11 5.37 13.64
CA ALA A 41 -1.68 4.37 14.61
C ALA A 41 -1.98 4.82 16.06
N LYS A 42 -1.73 6.08 16.40
CA LYS A 42 -2.02 6.62 17.73
C LYS A 42 -3.51 6.67 18.03
N THR A 43 -4.34 7.07 17.05
CA THR A 43 -5.80 7.06 17.19
C THR A 43 -6.30 5.64 17.42
N ALA A 44 -5.90 4.69 16.57
CA ALA A 44 -6.32 3.30 16.71
C ALA A 44 -5.90 2.66 18.05
N LEU A 45 -4.69 2.97 18.52
CA LEU A 45 -4.20 2.52 19.83
C LEU A 45 -5.03 3.13 20.98
N ALA A 46 -5.32 4.44 20.91
CA ALA A 46 -6.11 5.12 21.94
C ALA A 46 -7.54 4.57 22.02
N GLU A 47 -8.17 4.22 20.89
CA GLU A 47 -9.51 3.63 20.84
C GLU A 47 -9.57 2.20 21.41
N CYS A 48 -8.52 1.40 21.22
CA CYS A 48 -8.50 0.00 21.64
C CYS A 48 -7.82 -0.27 22.98
N GLY A 49 -7.04 0.68 23.51
CA GLY A 49 -6.27 0.51 24.75
C GLY A 49 -4.94 -0.23 24.55
N ASP A 50 -4.29 -0.55 25.64
CA ASP A 50 -2.89 -1.00 25.73
C ASP A 50 -2.66 -2.51 25.53
N HIS A 51 -3.72 -3.26 25.27
CA HIS A 51 -3.64 -4.70 24.97
C HIS A 51 -3.38 -5.01 23.49
N VAL A 52 -3.41 -4.00 22.61
CA VAL A 52 -3.31 -4.20 21.17
C VAL A 52 -1.94 -3.82 20.61
N SER A 53 -1.60 -4.49 19.51
CA SER A 53 -0.58 -4.05 18.57
C SER A 53 -1.24 -3.43 17.35
N VAL A 54 -0.67 -2.32 16.86
CA VAL A 54 -1.14 -1.57 15.69
C VAL A 54 -0.03 -1.53 14.66
N ALA A 55 -0.33 -1.94 13.43
CA ALA A 55 0.60 -1.86 12.31
C ALA A 55 0.00 -1.01 11.17
N ILE A 56 0.81 -0.12 10.62
CA ILE A 56 0.50 0.63 9.40
C ILE A 56 1.47 0.19 8.32
N VAL A 57 0.93 -0.28 7.21
CA VAL A 57 1.71 -0.52 5.99
C VAL A 57 1.44 0.54 4.95
N ASP A 58 2.45 0.81 4.14
CA ASP A 58 2.34 1.77 3.04
C ASP A 58 1.70 1.12 1.80
N ARG A 59 1.56 1.91 0.71
CA ARG A 59 0.99 1.44 -0.56
C ARG A 59 1.66 0.18 -1.12
N THR A 60 2.92 -0.06 -0.80
CA THR A 60 3.69 -1.22 -1.27
C THR A 60 3.65 -2.40 -0.31
N GLY A 61 2.86 -2.31 0.77
CA GLY A 61 2.76 -3.34 1.80
C GLY A 61 3.92 -3.33 2.81
N ARG A 62 4.82 -2.34 2.76
CA ARG A 62 5.94 -2.22 3.70
C ARG A 62 5.50 -1.60 5.00
N LEU A 63 5.98 -2.15 6.11
CA LEU A 63 5.71 -1.61 7.44
C LEU A 63 6.24 -0.18 7.54
N LYS A 64 5.36 0.75 7.91
CA LYS A 64 5.65 2.19 8.04
C LYS A 64 5.71 2.62 9.50
N VAL A 65 4.73 2.17 10.30
CA VAL A 65 4.63 2.43 11.74
C VAL A 65 4.16 1.15 12.41
N PHE A 66 4.73 0.88 13.57
CA PHE A 66 4.26 -0.16 14.47
C PHE A 66 4.22 0.43 15.89
N LEU A 67 3.10 0.26 16.57
CA LEU A 67 2.92 0.58 17.98
C LEU A 67 2.45 -0.66 18.70
N GLN A 68 3.03 -0.92 19.85
CA GLN A 68 2.62 -2.00 20.74
C GLN A 68 2.20 -1.42 22.06
N GLY A 69 0.99 -1.73 22.51
CA GLY A 69 0.56 -1.39 23.86
C GLY A 69 1.33 -2.21 24.90
N ASP A 70 1.49 -1.67 26.10
CA ASP A 70 2.34 -2.25 27.13
C ASP A 70 1.90 -3.66 27.57
N ASN A 71 0.61 -3.98 27.40
CA ASN A 71 0.03 -5.27 27.74
C ASN A 71 -0.28 -6.16 26.52
N ALA A 72 0.21 -5.78 25.31
CA ALA A 72 -0.02 -6.53 24.10
C ALA A 72 0.82 -7.82 24.07
N ALA A 73 0.17 -8.95 23.74
CA ALA A 73 0.83 -10.23 23.64
C ALA A 73 1.79 -10.30 22.43
N PRO A 74 2.92 -11.03 22.51
CA PRO A 74 3.97 -11.03 21.47
C PRO A 74 3.48 -11.45 20.08
N HIS A 75 2.55 -12.41 19.97
CA HIS A 75 2.02 -12.86 18.68
C HIS A 75 1.21 -11.80 17.93
N ASN A 76 0.71 -10.78 18.64
CA ASN A 76 -0.06 -9.68 18.06
C ASN A 76 0.76 -8.82 17.12
N ILE A 77 2.10 -8.84 17.24
CA ILE A 77 3.02 -8.15 16.31
C ILE A 77 2.78 -8.62 14.89
N GLU A 78 2.85 -9.93 14.68
CA GLU A 78 2.68 -10.53 13.35
C GLU A 78 1.24 -10.47 12.87
N LEU A 79 0.27 -10.69 13.76
CA LEU A 79 -1.14 -10.62 13.38
C LEU A 79 -1.53 -9.22 12.91
N ALA A 80 -1.17 -8.16 13.64
CA ALA A 80 -1.45 -6.78 13.24
C ALA A 80 -0.81 -6.45 11.89
N ARG A 81 0.47 -6.79 11.69
CA ARG A 81 1.19 -6.56 10.43
C ARG A 81 0.51 -7.25 9.26
N ARG A 82 0.17 -8.53 9.40
CA ARG A 82 -0.46 -9.33 8.33
C ARG A 82 -1.88 -8.86 8.02
N LYS A 83 -2.65 -8.42 9.02
CA LYS A 83 -3.99 -7.82 8.82
C LYS A 83 -3.87 -6.51 8.02
N ALA A 84 -2.91 -5.64 8.37
CA ALA A 84 -2.63 -4.42 7.62
C ALA A 84 -2.24 -4.73 6.16
N TYR A 85 -1.33 -5.68 5.96
CA TYR A 85 -0.89 -6.13 4.64
C TYR A 85 -2.06 -6.66 3.79
N THR A 86 -2.88 -7.54 4.37
CA THR A 86 -4.03 -8.13 3.68
C THR A 86 -5.00 -7.04 3.22
N SER A 87 -5.35 -6.12 4.12
CA SER A 87 -6.30 -5.05 3.79
C SER A 87 -5.77 -4.09 2.72
N GLN A 88 -4.49 -3.74 2.79
CA GLN A 88 -3.84 -2.92 1.77
C GLN A 88 -3.80 -3.63 0.41
N THR A 89 -3.35 -4.89 0.38
CA THR A 89 -3.13 -5.66 -0.86
C THR A 89 -4.42 -5.86 -1.64
N PHE A 90 -5.53 -6.13 -0.95
CA PHE A 90 -6.80 -6.45 -1.59
C PHE A 90 -7.81 -5.29 -1.59
N GLY A 91 -7.46 -4.14 -1.01
CA GLY A 91 -8.28 -2.92 -1.00
C GLY A 91 -9.61 -3.04 -0.25
N ARG A 92 -9.71 -4.00 0.70
CA ARG A 92 -10.89 -4.33 1.50
C ARG A 92 -10.51 -4.70 2.92
N THR A 93 -11.47 -4.80 3.84
CA THR A 93 -11.15 -5.27 5.18
C THR A 93 -10.64 -6.72 5.14
N SER A 94 -9.83 -7.10 6.12
CA SER A 94 -9.34 -8.47 6.20
C SER A 94 -10.45 -9.49 6.46
N LEU A 95 -11.59 -9.06 7.05
CA LEU A 95 -12.79 -9.88 7.18
C LEU A 95 -13.47 -10.11 5.82
N GLU A 96 -13.72 -9.04 5.05
CA GLU A 96 -14.30 -9.16 3.69
C GLU A 96 -13.43 -10.06 2.80
N TRP A 97 -12.10 -9.96 2.94
CA TRP A 97 -11.17 -10.84 2.26
C TRP A 97 -11.32 -12.31 2.70
N ALA A 98 -11.40 -12.54 4.02
CA ALA A 98 -11.59 -13.88 4.57
C ALA A 98 -12.87 -14.53 4.02
N GLN A 99 -14.00 -13.81 4.03
CA GLN A 99 -15.29 -14.27 3.53
C GLN A 99 -15.25 -14.56 2.03
N ARG A 100 -14.65 -13.65 1.23
CA ARG A 100 -14.53 -13.80 -0.22
C ARG A 100 -13.73 -15.04 -0.63
N THR A 101 -12.75 -15.44 0.15
CA THR A 101 -11.82 -16.51 -0.19
C THR A 101 -12.15 -17.85 0.47
N GLU A 102 -13.20 -17.93 1.28
CA GLU A 102 -13.54 -19.14 2.05
C GLU A 102 -13.85 -20.34 1.16
N SER A 103 -14.66 -20.14 0.13
CA SER A 103 -15.09 -21.21 -0.78
C SER A 103 -15.05 -20.75 -2.24
N SER A 104 -13.95 -20.18 -2.68
CA SER A 104 -13.83 -19.62 -4.02
C SER A 104 -12.63 -20.21 -4.80
N ASN A 105 -12.61 -19.99 -6.12
CA ASN A 105 -11.50 -20.36 -6.98
C ASN A 105 -10.20 -19.61 -6.69
N ILE A 106 -10.26 -18.56 -5.84
CA ILE A 106 -9.09 -17.79 -5.39
C ILE A 106 -8.66 -18.16 -3.96
N SER A 107 -9.21 -19.21 -3.35
CA SER A 107 -8.88 -19.65 -1.98
C SER A 107 -7.39 -19.91 -1.77
N GLY A 108 -6.64 -20.30 -2.82
CA GLY A 108 -5.19 -20.47 -2.77
C GLY A 108 -4.42 -19.21 -2.37
N GLN A 109 -4.97 -18.02 -2.57
CA GLN A 109 -4.35 -16.77 -2.14
C GLN A 109 -4.25 -16.61 -0.61
N ARG A 110 -5.03 -17.39 0.15
CA ARG A 110 -4.93 -17.46 1.62
C ARG A 110 -3.59 -18.03 2.10
N MET A 111 -2.88 -18.73 1.22
CA MET A 111 -1.58 -19.36 1.50
C MET A 111 -0.39 -18.42 1.26
N LEU A 112 -0.61 -17.21 0.77
CA LEU A 112 0.45 -16.22 0.61
C LEU A 112 1.03 -15.83 1.98
N THR A 113 2.37 -15.71 2.06
CA THR A 113 3.12 -15.58 3.31
C THR A 113 2.62 -14.47 4.23
N ASP A 114 2.30 -13.28 3.66
CA ASP A 114 1.91 -12.11 4.44
C ASP A 114 0.40 -11.91 4.54
N VAL A 115 -0.39 -12.79 3.92
CA VAL A 115 -1.85 -12.72 3.95
C VAL A 115 -2.39 -13.45 5.17
N ILE A 116 -3.45 -12.91 5.77
CA ILE A 116 -4.17 -13.54 6.87
C ILE A 116 -5.67 -13.33 6.74
N THR A 117 -6.45 -14.37 7.08
CA THR A 117 -7.92 -14.36 7.00
C THR A 117 -8.58 -14.10 8.35
N GLN A 118 -8.06 -13.11 9.08
CA GLN A 118 -8.58 -12.71 10.40
C GLN A 118 -9.03 -11.25 10.37
N GLN A 119 -10.16 -10.97 10.99
CA GLN A 119 -10.70 -9.61 11.13
C GLN A 119 -9.76 -8.68 11.91
N GLY A 120 -9.79 -7.37 11.61
CA GLY A 120 -9.00 -6.34 12.28
C GLY A 120 -8.08 -5.55 11.36
N GLY A 121 -8.11 -5.81 10.05
CA GLY A 121 -7.41 -5.03 9.03
C GLY A 121 -8.35 -4.16 8.21
N VAL A 122 -7.98 -2.90 7.97
CA VAL A 122 -8.76 -1.91 7.20
C VAL A 122 -7.85 -1.20 6.19
N PRO A 123 -8.27 -1.05 4.92
CA PRO A 123 -7.49 -0.29 3.95
C PRO A 123 -7.53 1.20 4.26
N ILE A 124 -6.42 1.89 4.09
CA ILE A 124 -6.33 3.35 4.13
C ILE A 124 -6.58 3.85 2.71
N LYS A 125 -7.68 4.57 2.49
CA LYS A 125 -8.11 5.02 1.16
C LYS A 125 -8.12 6.54 1.05
N PHE A 126 -7.68 7.04 -0.10
CA PHE A 126 -7.86 8.43 -0.54
C PHE A 126 -8.78 8.42 -1.77
N GLY A 127 -10.05 8.77 -1.60
CA GLY A 127 -11.09 8.46 -2.58
C GLY A 127 -11.19 6.95 -2.77
N ASP A 128 -11.16 6.48 -4.01
CA ASP A 128 -11.20 5.05 -4.34
C ASP A 128 -9.82 4.37 -4.31
N GLU A 129 -8.74 5.15 -4.15
CA GLU A 129 -7.37 4.65 -4.20
C GLU A 129 -6.91 4.15 -2.84
N THR A 130 -6.48 2.88 -2.74
CA THR A 130 -5.83 2.35 -1.54
C THR A 130 -4.37 2.81 -1.50
N ILE A 131 -4.02 3.57 -0.46
CA ILE A 131 -2.70 4.17 -0.26
C ILE A 131 -1.90 3.52 0.89
N GLY A 132 -2.51 2.58 1.60
CA GLY A 132 -1.91 1.85 2.70
C GLY A 132 -2.92 0.95 3.39
N GLY A 133 -2.55 0.38 4.52
CA GLY A 133 -3.41 -0.43 5.37
C GLY A 133 -3.08 -0.26 6.85
N VAL A 134 -4.09 -0.40 7.69
CA VAL A 134 -3.97 -0.46 9.15
C VAL A 134 -4.48 -1.81 9.64
N GLY A 135 -3.77 -2.42 10.58
CA GLY A 135 -4.16 -3.67 11.20
C GLY A 135 -3.95 -3.64 12.70
N LEU A 136 -4.90 -4.19 13.43
CA LEU A 136 -4.87 -4.33 14.89
C LEU A 136 -4.98 -5.80 15.29
N SER A 137 -4.39 -6.12 16.43
CA SER A 137 -4.54 -7.42 17.07
C SER A 137 -4.39 -7.30 18.57
N GLY A 138 -5.22 -8.04 19.32
CA GLY A 138 -5.15 -8.16 20.77
C GLY A 138 -6.28 -7.48 21.53
N ALA A 139 -7.30 -6.95 20.85
CA ALA A 139 -8.45 -6.36 21.55
C ALA A 139 -9.25 -7.42 22.33
N PRO A 140 -9.72 -7.10 23.55
CA PRO A 140 -10.44 -8.05 24.40
C PRO A 140 -11.68 -8.66 23.75
N ASN A 141 -12.40 -7.91 22.93
CA ASN A 141 -13.59 -8.37 22.23
C ASN A 141 -13.29 -8.91 20.80
N GLY A 142 -12.01 -9.18 20.51
CA GLY A 142 -11.57 -9.82 19.27
C GLY A 142 -11.66 -8.94 18.03
N GLY A 143 -11.74 -9.59 16.87
CA GLY A 143 -11.59 -8.96 15.56
C GLY A 143 -12.57 -7.83 15.26
N GLN A 144 -13.80 -7.91 15.77
CA GLN A 144 -14.80 -6.85 15.56
C GLN A 144 -14.37 -5.53 16.21
N GLN A 145 -13.87 -5.58 17.44
CA GLN A 145 -13.33 -4.40 18.12
C GLN A 145 -12.08 -3.89 17.42
N GLU A 146 -11.18 -4.79 17.03
CA GLU A 146 -9.95 -4.46 16.31
C GLU A 146 -10.25 -3.72 15.01
N GLU A 147 -11.23 -4.20 14.23
CA GLU A 147 -11.64 -3.53 12.98
C GLU A 147 -12.26 -2.16 13.23
N ALA A 148 -13.09 -2.01 14.27
CA ALA A 148 -13.65 -0.71 14.65
C ALA A 148 -12.57 0.30 15.02
N CYS A 149 -11.58 -0.09 15.82
CA CYS A 149 -10.44 0.77 16.17
C CYS A 149 -9.54 1.09 14.96
N ALA A 150 -9.31 0.09 14.08
CA ALA A 150 -8.57 0.29 12.82
C ALA A 150 -9.28 1.32 11.94
N LYS A 151 -10.61 1.22 11.85
CA LYS A 151 -11.44 2.15 11.10
C LYS A 151 -11.38 3.57 11.68
N ALA A 152 -11.50 3.73 13.00
CA ALA A 152 -11.36 5.03 13.67
C ALA A 152 -10.02 5.71 13.35
N GLY A 153 -8.94 4.90 13.30
CA GLY A 153 -7.64 5.37 12.82
C GLY A 153 -7.64 5.78 11.35
N ALA A 154 -8.14 4.92 10.46
CA ALA A 154 -8.15 5.18 9.02
C ALA A 154 -9.00 6.42 8.66
N ASP A 155 -10.09 6.68 9.38
CA ASP A 155 -10.99 7.83 9.21
C ASP A 155 -10.31 9.19 9.56
N GLN A 156 -9.06 9.19 10.10
CA GLN A 156 -8.26 10.41 10.27
C GLN A 156 -7.75 10.98 8.93
N LEU A 157 -7.76 10.19 7.87
CA LEU A 157 -7.50 10.69 6.52
C LEU A 157 -8.74 11.41 6.01
N LYS A 158 -8.70 12.73 6.02
CA LYS A 158 -9.71 13.59 5.39
C LYS A 158 -9.25 13.96 4.00
N PRO A 159 -10.13 13.86 2.99
CA PRO A 159 -9.82 14.28 1.62
C PRO A 159 -9.53 15.77 1.50
#